data_dfe7334489d3d602a9891649ba5465b2
#
_entry.id   dfe7334489d3d602a9891649ba5465b2
#
_cell.length_a   1.000
_cell.length_b   1.000
_cell.length_c   1.000
_cell.angle_alpha   90.00
_cell.angle_beta   90.00
_cell.angle_gamma   90.00
#
_symmetry.space_group_name_H-M   'P 1'
#
loop_
_entity.id
_entity.type
_entity.pdbx_description
1 polymer ?
#
loop_
_entity_poly.entity_id
_entity_poly.type
_entity_poly.pdbx_seq_one_letter_code
_entity_poly.pdbx_strand_id
1 'polypeptide(L)'
;MSVAFVREESAEAAQEVSLPPRAISAHPNLVTQSGLRALERALADSQQALKAAQAIEDANERRRALELAARDARYFAERVASAVLQPEPASATAVAFGSQVTILRDDGRRQTFRIVGEDEADPRAGSIAYVSPLAHRLIGKRVGEAMEMDGHEIEIVAIE
;
A
#
# COMPACT_ATOMS: atom_id res chain seq x y z
N MET A 1 24.58 53.09 -1.75
CA MET A 1 25.24 51.96 -1.07
C MET A 1 24.20 51.15 -0.40
N SER A 2 23.82 50.06 -0.96
CA SER A 2 23.13 48.86 -0.43
C SER A 2 22.28 48.18 -1.50
N VAL A 3 22.89 47.38 -2.33
CA VAL A 3 22.21 46.53 -3.32
C VAL A 3 22.58 45.06 -3.09
N ALA A 4 23.27 44.75 -1.97
CA ALA A 4 23.75 43.39 -1.68
C ALA A 4 22.79 42.55 -0.83
N PHE A 5 21.78 43.16 -0.15
CA PHE A 5 20.96 42.44 0.85
C PHE A 5 19.66 41.80 0.29
N VAL A 6 19.24 42.15 -0.91
CA VAL A 6 17.97 41.64 -1.50
C VAL A 6 18.15 40.35 -2.28
N ARG A 7 19.39 39.91 -2.53
CA ARG A 7 19.65 38.70 -3.34
C ARG A 7 19.81 37.41 -2.53
N GLU A 8 20.11 37.51 -1.23
CA GLU A 8 20.24 36.31 -0.40
C GLU A 8 18.91 35.82 0.17
N GLU A 9 17.99 36.72 0.52
CA GLU A 9 16.64 36.28 0.96
C GLU A 9 15.81 35.62 -0.14
N SER A 10 16.07 35.97 -1.44
CA SER A 10 15.37 35.32 -2.56
C SER A 10 15.97 33.97 -2.90
N ALA A 11 17.21 33.67 -2.49
CA ALA A 11 17.84 32.36 -2.72
C ALA A 11 17.51 31.35 -1.61
N GLU A 12 17.29 31.81 -0.39
CA GLU A 12 16.86 30.95 0.73
C GLU A 12 15.37 30.61 0.66
N ALA A 13 14.52 31.48 0.10
CA ALA A 13 13.09 31.18 -0.17
C ALA A 13 12.88 30.19 -1.32
N ALA A 14 13.93 29.92 -2.10
CA ALA A 14 13.94 28.92 -3.17
C ALA A 14 14.57 27.58 -2.74
N GLN A 15 14.76 27.33 -1.46
CA GLN A 15 14.98 25.98 -1.00
C GLN A 15 13.71 25.19 -1.28
N GLU A 16 13.77 24.51 -2.41
CA GLU A 16 12.78 23.56 -2.87
C GLU A 16 12.45 22.59 -1.71
N VAL A 17 11.28 22.75 -1.11
CA VAL A 17 10.72 21.71 -0.26
C VAL A 17 10.30 20.60 -1.20
N SER A 18 11.28 19.85 -1.71
CA SER A 18 11.02 18.63 -2.45
C SER A 18 10.28 17.67 -1.53
N LEU A 19 9.16 17.13 -2.00
CA LEU A 19 8.42 16.14 -1.25
C LEU A 19 9.32 14.92 -0.99
N PRO A 20 9.43 14.44 0.27
CA PRO A 20 10.21 13.26 0.55
C PRO A 20 9.67 12.06 -0.25
N PRO A 21 10.55 11.14 -0.68
CA PRO A 21 10.09 9.94 -1.37
C PRO A 21 9.15 9.12 -0.47
N ARG A 22 8.19 8.42 -1.08
CA ARG A 22 7.37 7.47 -0.35
C ARG A 22 8.24 6.31 0.10
N ALA A 23 8.09 5.92 1.36
CA ALA A 23 8.85 4.81 1.93
C ALA A 23 8.48 3.49 1.23
N ILE A 24 9.50 2.70 0.89
CA ILE A 24 9.35 1.35 0.38
C ILE A 24 9.51 0.38 1.56
N SER A 25 8.58 -0.55 1.68
CA SER A 25 8.64 -1.60 2.70
C SER A 25 9.87 -2.49 2.50
N ALA A 26 10.48 -2.93 3.60
CA ALA A 26 11.58 -3.90 3.58
C ALA A 26 11.10 -5.35 3.38
N HIS A 27 9.79 -5.60 3.46
CA HIS A 27 9.23 -6.92 3.23
C HIS A 27 9.18 -7.28 1.74
N PRO A 28 9.23 -8.57 1.38
CA PRO A 28 8.99 -9.02 0.01
C PRO A 28 7.69 -8.45 -0.54
N ASN A 29 7.73 -7.95 -1.77
CA ASN A 29 6.54 -7.38 -2.40
C ASN A 29 5.66 -8.47 -3.01
N LEU A 30 5.03 -9.28 -2.18
CA LEU A 30 4.07 -10.29 -2.61
C LEU A 30 2.79 -9.61 -3.08
N VAL A 31 2.30 -10.00 -4.24
CA VAL A 31 1.08 -9.45 -4.83
C VAL A 31 0.14 -10.55 -5.32
N THR A 32 -1.16 -10.29 -5.23
CA THR A 32 -2.17 -11.04 -5.96
C THR A 32 -2.23 -10.55 -7.40
N GLN A 33 -2.93 -11.27 -8.28
CA GLN A 33 -3.15 -10.82 -9.66
C GLN A 33 -3.90 -9.47 -9.70
N SER A 34 -4.88 -9.26 -8.80
CA SER A 34 -5.60 -7.98 -8.67
C SER A 34 -4.72 -6.87 -8.15
N GLY A 35 -3.86 -7.17 -7.16
CA GLY A 35 -2.90 -6.23 -6.60
C GLY A 35 -1.87 -5.78 -7.63
N LEU A 36 -1.32 -6.69 -8.43
CA LEU A 36 -0.40 -6.34 -9.51
C LEU A 36 -1.06 -5.40 -10.53
N ARG A 37 -2.26 -5.73 -10.99
CA ARG A 37 -3.02 -4.87 -11.90
C ARG A 37 -3.33 -3.49 -11.30
N ALA A 38 -3.58 -3.42 -10.01
CA ALA A 38 -3.79 -2.15 -9.32
C ALA A 38 -2.52 -1.29 -9.29
N LEU A 39 -1.35 -1.89 -9.04
CA LEU A 39 -0.06 -1.20 -9.10
C LEU A 39 0.26 -0.70 -10.50
N GLU A 40 0.03 -1.51 -11.53
CA GLU A 40 0.24 -1.13 -12.93
C GLU A 40 -0.67 0.06 -13.33
N ARG A 41 -1.94 0.05 -12.92
CA ARG A 41 -2.86 1.19 -13.14
C ARG A 41 -2.38 2.44 -12.40
N ALA A 42 -2.00 2.32 -11.14
CA ALA A 42 -1.51 3.45 -10.36
C ALA A 42 -0.23 4.08 -10.96
N LEU A 43 0.65 3.25 -11.52
CA LEU A 43 1.81 3.74 -12.27
C LEU A 43 1.39 4.51 -13.52
N ALA A 44 0.48 3.96 -14.32
CA ALA A 44 -0.03 4.62 -15.52
C ALA A 44 -0.72 5.95 -15.19
N ASP A 45 -1.54 5.98 -14.14
CA ASP A 45 -2.23 7.19 -13.67
C ASP A 45 -1.23 8.26 -13.21
N SER A 46 -0.17 7.86 -12.50
CA SER A 46 0.88 8.78 -12.06
C SER A 46 1.67 9.36 -13.25
N GLN A 47 1.94 8.57 -14.26
CA GLN A 47 2.59 9.01 -15.51
C GLN A 47 1.68 9.97 -16.30
N GLN A 48 0.39 9.70 -16.33
CA GLN A 48 -0.59 10.60 -16.93
C GLN A 48 -0.67 11.93 -16.16
N ALA A 49 -0.66 11.87 -14.83
CA ALA A 49 -0.63 13.07 -13.98
C ALA A 49 0.61 13.93 -14.22
N LEU A 50 1.79 13.30 -14.44
CA LEU A 50 3.01 14.02 -14.85
C LEU A 50 2.83 14.81 -16.14
N LYS A 51 2.22 14.19 -17.16
CA LYS A 51 1.95 14.84 -18.44
C LYS A 51 0.96 15.99 -18.27
N ALA A 52 -0.12 15.76 -17.51
CA ALA A 52 -1.14 16.78 -17.26
C ALA A 52 -0.57 17.98 -16.49
N ALA A 53 0.29 17.72 -15.50
CA ALA A 53 0.92 18.78 -14.70
C ALA A 53 1.77 19.73 -15.53
N GLN A 54 2.39 19.28 -16.61
CA GLN A 54 3.19 20.12 -17.51
C GLN A 54 2.36 21.20 -18.20
N ALA A 55 1.05 21.00 -18.39
CA ALA A 55 0.15 21.91 -19.03
C ALA A 55 -0.49 22.96 -18.08
N ILE A 56 -0.21 22.90 -16.78
CA ILE A 56 -0.72 23.85 -15.79
C ILE A 56 -0.05 25.20 -16.01
N GLU A 57 -0.81 26.27 -16.16
CA GLU A 57 -0.31 27.61 -16.45
C GLU A 57 0.40 28.25 -15.26
N ASP A 58 -0.19 28.15 -14.06
CA ASP A 58 0.42 28.69 -12.83
C ASP A 58 1.69 27.91 -12.48
N ALA A 59 2.80 28.63 -12.35
CA ALA A 59 4.13 28.04 -12.14
C ALA A 59 4.24 27.32 -10.78
N ASN A 60 3.61 27.85 -9.73
CA ASN A 60 3.67 27.24 -8.40
C ASN A 60 2.78 26.00 -8.30
N GLU A 61 1.60 26.06 -8.89
CA GLU A 61 0.69 24.92 -8.97
C GLU A 61 1.30 23.82 -9.83
N ARG A 62 1.83 24.15 -10.99
CA ARG A 62 2.56 23.21 -11.87
C ARG A 62 3.67 22.50 -11.15
N ARG A 63 4.54 23.24 -10.43
CA ARG A 63 5.65 22.64 -9.67
C ARG A 63 5.16 21.63 -8.63
N ARG A 64 4.16 21.99 -7.82
CA ARG A 64 3.59 21.08 -6.81
C ARG A 64 2.99 19.83 -7.44
N ALA A 65 2.25 19.99 -8.54
CA ALA A 65 1.65 18.87 -9.25
C ALA A 65 2.71 17.93 -9.85
N LEU A 66 3.78 18.49 -10.43
CA LEU A 66 4.89 17.71 -10.96
C LEU A 66 5.64 16.92 -9.87
N GLU A 67 5.93 17.56 -8.74
CA GLU A 67 6.61 16.91 -7.61
C GLU A 67 5.78 15.74 -7.06
N LEU A 68 4.48 15.95 -6.85
CA LEU A 68 3.58 14.92 -6.34
C LEU A 68 3.48 13.74 -7.32
N ALA A 69 3.23 14.02 -8.59
CA ALA A 69 3.10 12.99 -9.61
C ALA A 69 4.43 12.23 -9.85
N ALA A 70 5.57 12.92 -9.81
CA ALA A 70 6.89 12.29 -9.93
C ALA A 70 7.21 11.39 -8.74
N ARG A 71 6.87 11.81 -7.54
CA ARG A 71 7.04 11.00 -6.32
C ARG A 71 6.22 9.72 -6.40
N ASP A 72 4.96 9.81 -6.80
CA ASP A 72 4.07 8.66 -6.90
C ASP A 72 4.48 7.74 -8.06
N ALA A 73 4.87 8.28 -9.20
CA ALA A 73 5.36 7.50 -10.34
C ALA A 73 6.62 6.69 -9.97
N ARG A 74 7.56 7.26 -9.22
CA ARG A 74 8.74 6.53 -8.73
C ARG A 74 8.35 5.40 -7.78
N TYR A 75 7.46 5.66 -6.84
CA TYR A 75 6.97 4.65 -5.91
C TYR A 75 6.33 3.47 -6.65
N PHE A 76 5.36 3.75 -7.50
CA PHE A 76 4.65 2.68 -8.22
C PHE A 76 5.53 1.95 -9.23
N ALA A 77 6.48 2.63 -9.87
CA ALA A 77 7.45 1.97 -10.75
C ALA A 77 8.30 0.95 -9.98
N GLU A 78 8.76 1.29 -8.78
CA GLU A 78 9.52 0.37 -7.94
C GLU A 78 8.65 -0.78 -7.41
N ARG A 79 7.40 -0.49 -7.03
CA ARG A 79 6.46 -1.53 -6.59
C ARG A 79 6.08 -2.50 -7.72
N VAL A 80 5.90 -2.04 -8.94
CA VAL A 80 5.68 -2.91 -10.11
C VAL A 80 6.93 -3.75 -10.41
N ALA A 81 8.11 -3.11 -10.40
CA ALA A 81 9.37 -3.79 -10.71
C ALA A 81 9.75 -4.88 -9.68
N SER A 82 9.41 -4.67 -8.41
CA SER A 82 9.71 -5.60 -7.31
C SER A 82 8.59 -6.61 -7.04
N ALA A 83 7.45 -6.52 -7.75
CA ALA A 83 6.29 -7.37 -7.50
C ALA A 83 6.59 -8.85 -7.74
N VAL A 84 6.24 -9.68 -6.77
CA VAL A 84 6.32 -11.14 -6.83
C VAL A 84 4.90 -11.68 -6.83
N LEU A 85 4.41 -12.00 -8.01
CA LEU A 85 3.06 -12.56 -8.18
C LEU A 85 2.95 -13.91 -7.48
N GLN A 86 2.01 -14.03 -6.56
CA GLN A 86 1.69 -15.27 -5.88
C GLN A 86 0.51 -15.95 -6.57
N PRO A 87 0.56 -17.27 -6.78
CA PRO A 87 -0.59 -18.02 -7.25
C PRO A 87 -1.71 -17.98 -6.20
N GLU A 88 -2.95 -18.18 -6.63
CA GLU A 88 -4.04 -18.42 -5.69
C GLU A 88 -3.78 -19.69 -4.88
N PRO A 89 -4.21 -19.74 -3.59
CA PRO A 89 -4.02 -20.92 -2.76
C PRO A 89 -4.59 -22.17 -3.45
N ALA A 90 -3.79 -23.22 -3.53
CA ALA A 90 -4.19 -24.48 -4.16
C ALA A 90 -5.24 -25.26 -3.35
N SER A 91 -5.43 -24.92 -2.07
CA SER A 91 -6.38 -25.56 -1.18
C SER A 91 -6.80 -24.64 -0.04
N ALA A 92 -8.00 -24.87 0.50
CA ALA A 92 -8.54 -24.20 1.68
C ALA A 92 -8.24 -24.94 3.00
N THR A 93 -7.22 -25.80 3.02
CA THR A 93 -6.88 -26.61 4.21
C THR A 93 -6.16 -25.82 5.29
N ALA A 94 -5.37 -24.83 4.89
CA ALA A 94 -4.69 -23.90 5.79
C ALA A 94 -4.66 -22.50 5.19
N VAL A 95 -4.67 -21.51 6.06
CA VAL A 95 -4.59 -20.11 5.65
C VAL A 95 -3.23 -19.82 5.00
N ALA A 96 -3.26 -19.21 3.83
CA ALA A 96 -2.08 -18.79 3.07
C ALA A 96 -2.26 -17.37 2.52
N PHE A 97 -1.21 -16.82 1.91
CA PHE A 97 -1.35 -15.60 1.11
C PHE A 97 -2.41 -15.81 0.02
N GLY A 98 -3.31 -14.86 -0.13
CA GLY A 98 -4.43 -14.94 -1.07
C GLY A 98 -5.71 -15.59 -0.52
N SER A 99 -5.64 -16.31 0.61
CA SER A 99 -6.81 -16.92 1.24
C SER A 99 -7.80 -15.87 1.72
N GLN A 100 -9.09 -16.18 1.59
CA GLN A 100 -10.15 -15.50 2.28
C GLN A 100 -10.49 -16.27 3.56
N VAL A 101 -10.41 -15.61 4.72
CA VAL A 101 -10.55 -16.24 6.05
C VAL A 101 -11.70 -15.60 6.79
N THR A 102 -12.63 -16.41 7.25
CA THR A 102 -13.69 -15.95 8.16
C THR A 102 -13.32 -16.33 9.59
N ILE A 103 -13.29 -15.36 10.46
CA ILE A 103 -13.03 -15.52 11.90
C ILE A 103 -14.30 -15.23 12.70
N LEU A 104 -14.44 -15.96 13.82
CA LEU A 104 -15.44 -15.72 14.86
C LEU A 104 -14.71 -15.16 16.08
N ARG A 105 -15.14 -14.03 16.59
CA ARG A 105 -14.64 -13.43 17.82
C ARG A 105 -15.44 -13.90 19.04
N ASP A 106 -14.86 -13.79 20.21
CA ASP A 106 -15.48 -14.12 21.51
C ASP A 106 -16.80 -13.38 21.78
N ASP A 107 -16.99 -12.19 21.18
CA ASP A 107 -18.23 -11.42 21.22
C ASP A 107 -19.32 -11.88 20.21
N GLY A 108 -19.07 -12.97 19.49
CA GLY A 108 -19.96 -13.54 18.48
C GLY A 108 -19.91 -12.87 17.11
N ARG A 109 -19.10 -11.84 16.90
CA ARG A 109 -18.94 -11.19 15.59
C ARG A 109 -18.15 -12.06 14.63
N ARG A 110 -18.67 -12.18 13.40
CA ARG A 110 -17.96 -12.79 12.29
C ARG A 110 -17.36 -11.71 11.42
N GLN A 111 -16.10 -11.90 11.04
CA GLN A 111 -15.38 -11.01 10.12
C GLN A 111 -14.66 -11.85 9.08
N THR A 112 -14.73 -11.40 7.84
CA THR A 112 -14.04 -12.06 6.72
C THR A 112 -12.96 -11.13 6.18
N PHE A 113 -11.76 -11.67 6.01
CA PHE A 113 -10.61 -10.95 5.47
C PHE A 113 -9.95 -11.75 4.37
N ARG A 114 -9.53 -11.06 3.32
CA ARG A 114 -8.60 -11.60 2.33
C ARG A 114 -7.18 -11.17 2.67
N ILE A 115 -6.23 -12.10 2.65
CA ILE A 115 -4.81 -11.82 2.90
C ILE A 115 -4.13 -11.47 1.58
N VAL A 116 -3.63 -10.25 1.47
CA VAL A 116 -3.12 -9.66 0.23
C VAL A 116 -1.78 -8.97 0.44
N GLY A 117 -1.23 -8.37 -0.61
CA GLY A 117 -0.03 -7.53 -0.53
C GLY A 117 -0.28 -6.21 0.20
N GLU A 118 0.82 -5.53 0.57
CA GLU A 118 0.75 -4.31 1.37
C GLU A 118 0.00 -3.17 0.67
N ASP A 119 0.21 -2.98 -0.63
CA ASP A 119 -0.44 -1.91 -1.41
C ASP A 119 -1.92 -2.20 -1.74
N GLU A 120 -2.32 -3.47 -1.71
CA GLU A 120 -3.71 -3.89 -1.97
C GLU A 120 -4.57 -3.89 -0.71
N ALA A 121 -3.95 -3.85 0.48
CA ALA A 121 -4.64 -3.99 1.75
C ALA A 121 -5.53 -2.78 2.06
N ASP A 122 -6.79 -3.06 2.31
CA ASP A 122 -7.78 -2.13 2.84
C ASP A 122 -8.65 -2.85 3.88
N PRO A 123 -8.31 -2.74 5.18
CA PRO A 123 -9.07 -3.43 6.24
C PRO A 123 -10.55 -3.05 6.29
N ARG A 124 -10.91 -1.84 5.85
CA ARG A 124 -12.31 -1.40 5.80
C ARG A 124 -13.10 -2.10 4.68
N ALA A 125 -12.41 -2.45 3.60
CA ALA A 125 -12.98 -3.21 2.49
C ALA A 125 -12.82 -4.74 2.66
N GLY A 126 -12.26 -5.22 3.78
CA GLY A 126 -12.11 -6.63 4.08
C GLY A 126 -10.83 -7.28 3.55
N SER A 127 -9.79 -6.51 3.25
CA SER A 127 -8.47 -7.06 2.92
C SER A 127 -7.40 -6.60 3.90
N ILE A 128 -6.50 -7.50 4.29
CA ILE A 128 -5.41 -7.23 5.22
C ILE A 128 -4.06 -7.58 4.58
N ALA A 129 -3.04 -6.79 4.90
CA ALA A 129 -1.69 -7.07 4.44
C ALA A 129 -1.17 -8.37 5.08
N TYR A 130 -0.48 -9.18 4.29
CA TYR A 130 0.12 -10.44 4.79
C TYR A 130 1.12 -10.22 5.92
N VAL A 131 1.70 -9.02 6.01
CA VAL A 131 2.63 -8.59 7.07
C VAL A 131 1.92 -8.04 8.32
N SER A 132 0.60 -7.89 8.29
CA SER A 132 -0.16 -7.38 9.44
C SER A 132 -0.15 -8.35 10.62
N PRO A 133 -0.28 -7.87 11.87
CA PRO A 133 -0.32 -8.73 13.05
C PRO A 133 -1.39 -9.83 12.97
N LEU A 134 -2.58 -9.51 12.47
CA LEU A 134 -3.65 -10.49 12.30
C LEU A 134 -3.30 -11.54 11.26
N ALA A 135 -2.79 -11.14 10.09
CA ALA A 135 -2.38 -12.08 9.05
C ALA A 135 -1.27 -13.03 9.55
N HIS A 136 -0.27 -12.52 10.28
CA HIS A 136 0.77 -13.35 10.90
C HIS A 136 0.22 -14.42 11.85
N ARG A 137 -0.86 -14.13 12.57
CA ARG A 137 -1.51 -15.09 13.46
C ARG A 137 -2.33 -16.13 12.71
N LEU A 138 -2.92 -15.75 11.58
CA LEU A 138 -3.80 -16.59 10.78
C LEU A 138 -3.05 -17.53 9.84
N ILE A 139 -1.97 -17.08 9.19
CA ILE A 139 -1.23 -17.86 8.19
C ILE A 139 -0.74 -19.19 8.80
N GLY A 140 -1.00 -20.28 8.07
CA GLY A 140 -0.68 -21.65 8.48
C GLY A 140 -1.72 -22.32 9.35
N LYS A 141 -2.71 -21.59 9.87
CA LYS A 141 -3.80 -22.12 10.70
C LYS A 141 -4.88 -22.76 9.85
N ARG A 142 -5.68 -23.61 10.49
CA ARG A 142 -6.78 -24.38 9.88
C ARG A 142 -8.13 -24.00 10.46
N VAL A 143 -9.19 -24.38 9.79
CA VAL A 143 -10.56 -24.24 10.32
C VAL A 143 -10.67 -24.98 11.66
N GLY A 144 -11.30 -24.33 12.64
CA GLY A 144 -11.47 -24.83 14.02
C GLY A 144 -10.30 -24.50 14.95
N GLU A 145 -9.19 -23.94 14.46
CA GLU A 145 -8.12 -23.46 15.34
C GLU A 145 -8.48 -22.10 15.94
N ALA A 146 -8.29 -21.97 17.24
CA ALA A 146 -8.46 -20.73 17.99
C ALA A 146 -7.10 -20.15 18.39
N MET A 147 -7.08 -18.82 18.55
CA MET A 147 -5.91 -18.07 19.01
C MET A 147 -6.34 -16.86 19.80
N GLU A 148 -5.45 -16.36 20.65
CA GLU A 148 -5.66 -15.12 21.36
C GLU A 148 -5.00 -13.95 20.64
N MET A 149 -5.72 -12.83 20.52
CA MET A 149 -5.19 -11.57 20.00
C MET A 149 -5.81 -10.40 20.74
N ASP A 150 -4.97 -9.55 21.33
CA ASP A 150 -5.39 -8.36 22.10
C ASP A 150 -6.37 -8.66 23.24
N GLY A 151 -6.20 -9.83 23.90
CA GLY A 151 -7.06 -10.27 25.00
C GLY A 151 -8.40 -10.88 24.55
N HIS A 152 -8.59 -11.12 23.27
CA HIS A 152 -9.78 -11.73 22.69
C HIS A 152 -9.44 -13.04 21.99
N GLU A 153 -10.31 -14.04 22.20
CA GLU A 153 -10.22 -15.29 21.46
C GLU A 153 -10.81 -15.13 20.05
N ILE A 154 -10.10 -15.67 19.07
CA ILE A 154 -10.49 -15.68 17.67
C ILE A 154 -10.42 -17.12 17.17
N GLU A 155 -11.49 -17.62 16.57
CA GLU A 155 -11.56 -18.92 15.94
C GLU A 155 -11.69 -18.79 14.42
N ILE A 156 -10.97 -19.62 13.66
CA ILE A 156 -11.12 -19.71 12.21
C ILE A 156 -12.31 -20.61 11.90
N VAL A 157 -13.34 -20.06 11.27
CA VAL A 157 -14.57 -20.80 10.95
C VAL A 157 -14.72 -21.15 9.48
N ALA A 158 -14.02 -20.48 8.59
CA ALA A 158 -13.97 -20.81 7.16
C ALA A 158 -12.67 -20.31 6.50
N ILE A 159 -12.22 -21.02 5.49
CA ILE A 159 -11.11 -20.65 4.59
C ILE A 159 -11.57 -20.90 3.15
N GLU A 160 -11.37 -19.90 2.28
CA GLU A 160 -11.67 -19.94 0.84
C GLU A 160 -10.46 -19.47 0.02
#